data_b4a346671a52d16bc9da9c3e8b8d352f
#
_entry.id   b4a346671a52d16bc9da9c3e8b8d352f
#
_cell.length_a   1.000
_cell.length_b   1.000
_cell.length_c   1.000
_cell.angle_alpha   90.00
_cell.angle_beta   90.00
_cell.angle_gamma   90.00
#
_symmetry.space_group_name_H-M   'P 1'
#
loop_
_entity.id
_entity.type
_entity.pdbx_description
1 polymer ?
#
loop_
_entity_poly.entity_id
_entity_poly.type
_entity_poly.pdbx_seq_one_letter_code
_entity_poly.pdbx_strand_id
1 'polypeptide(L)'
;MDVSSRLWISTKVGDRKEYHVKAVISDTLQRGKIKHRFLFTTDGFKPYDSVIRKLLQDGCVYGQVIKKWKNNRVIKVEQRLKIGTSDQLKYALFHSEDSSTLNTSFIERLNLTIRRGCAYLNRKTPAHARASESFSKNISLFKTYYNFVDHSSCN
;
A
#
# COMPACT_ATOMS: atom_id res chain seq x y z
N MET A 1 -1.90 1.41 3.60
CA MET A 1 -3.16 2.15 3.49
C MET A 1 -4.27 1.22 3.93
N ASP A 2 -5.16 1.68 4.77
CA ASP A 2 -6.44 1.03 5.03
C ASP A 2 -7.43 1.44 3.94
N VAL A 3 -8.15 0.46 3.37
CA VAL A 3 -9.01 0.72 2.21
C VAL A 3 -10.33 1.33 2.66
N SER A 4 -10.91 0.87 3.75
CA SER A 4 -12.21 1.35 4.25
C SER A 4 -12.15 2.80 4.76
N SER A 5 -11.17 3.12 5.57
CA SER A 5 -10.97 4.48 6.10
C SER A 5 -10.13 5.38 5.20
N ARG A 6 -9.58 4.88 4.10
CA ARG A 6 -8.61 5.58 3.23
C ARG A 6 -7.34 6.05 3.95
N LEU A 7 -7.12 5.69 5.19
CA LEU A 7 -5.99 6.16 5.98
C LEU A 7 -4.65 5.67 5.43
N TRP A 8 -3.73 6.59 5.27
CA TRP A 8 -2.34 6.29 4.99
C TRP A 8 -1.62 5.90 6.27
N ILE A 9 -1.57 4.59 6.57
CA ILE A 9 -1.10 4.06 7.86
C ILE A 9 0.40 4.22 8.01
N SER A 10 1.19 3.70 7.07
CA SER A 10 2.64 3.61 7.18
C SER A 10 3.34 3.98 5.88
N THR A 11 4.55 4.51 6.01
CA THR A 11 5.46 4.79 4.91
C THR A 11 6.91 4.76 5.39
N LYS A 12 7.83 4.45 4.49
CA LYS A 12 9.25 4.49 4.76
C LYS A 12 9.98 5.07 3.55
N VAL A 13 10.83 6.06 3.81
CA VAL A 13 11.77 6.59 2.82
C VAL A 13 13.00 5.71 2.80
N GLY A 14 13.42 5.27 1.62
CA GLY A 14 14.61 4.43 1.46
C GLY A 14 14.61 3.66 0.15
N ASP A 15 15.58 2.76 0.02
CA ASP A 15 15.67 1.87 -1.11
C ASP A 15 14.61 0.76 -1.06
N ARG A 16 14.40 0.06 -2.18
CA ARG A 16 13.38 -1.00 -2.29
C ARG A 16 13.90 -2.36 -1.80
N LYS A 17 14.56 -2.39 -0.64
CA LYS A 17 15.08 -3.63 -0.05
C LYS A 17 14.08 -4.26 0.91
N GLU A 18 14.29 -5.56 1.19
CA GLU A 18 13.40 -6.37 2.04
C GLU A 18 13.24 -5.78 3.44
N TYR A 19 14.29 -5.24 4.03
CA TYR A 19 14.23 -4.65 5.37
C TYR A 19 13.31 -3.41 5.46
N HIS A 20 13.24 -2.58 4.41
CA HIS A 20 12.30 -1.46 4.38
C HIS A 20 10.85 -1.94 4.21
N VAL A 21 10.63 -2.99 3.39
CA VAL A 21 9.33 -3.64 3.29
C VAL A 21 8.89 -4.19 4.63
N LYS A 22 9.80 -4.89 5.34
CA LYS A 22 9.55 -5.40 6.69
C LYS A 22 9.17 -4.27 7.65
N ALA A 23 9.92 -3.17 7.65
CA ALA A 23 9.63 -2.01 8.50
C ALA A 23 8.24 -1.42 8.25
N VAL A 24 7.83 -1.25 6.98
CA VAL A 24 6.50 -0.73 6.62
C VAL A 24 5.39 -1.67 7.08
N ILE A 25 5.55 -2.97 6.84
CA ILE A 25 4.52 -3.96 7.22
C ILE A 25 4.42 -4.04 8.74
N SER A 26 5.54 -4.13 9.47
CA SER A 26 5.53 -4.17 10.94
C SER A 26 4.90 -2.92 11.55
N ASP A 27 5.23 -1.72 11.05
CA ASP A 27 4.61 -0.46 11.51
C ASP A 27 3.10 -0.43 11.18
N THR A 28 2.70 -0.96 10.02
CA THR A 28 1.28 -1.06 9.65
C THR A 28 0.52 -1.97 10.61
N LEU A 29 1.06 -3.11 10.97
CA LEU A 29 0.45 -4.06 11.91
C LEU A 29 0.33 -3.48 13.31
N GLN A 30 1.39 -2.81 13.78
CA GLN A 30 1.42 -2.18 15.10
C GLN A 30 0.37 -1.06 15.21
N ARG A 31 0.26 -0.20 14.20
CA ARG A 31 -0.69 0.93 14.19
C ARG A 31 -2.13 0.47 13.97
N GLY A 32 -2.34 -0.52 13.12
CA GLY A 32 -3.67 -1.02 12.77
C GLY A 32 -4.39 -1.73 13.92
N LYS A 33 -3.68 -2.13 14.99
CA LYS A 33 -4.23 -2.93 16.11
C LYS A 33 -5.12 -4.08 15.63
N ILE A 34 -4.66 -4.76 14.57
CA ILE A 34 -5.46 -5.75 13.84
C ILE A 34 -5.71 -6.95 14.73
N LYS A 35 -6.97 -7.18 15.10
CA LYS A 35 -7.40 -8.23 16.02
C LYS A 35 -7.94 -9.48 15.31
N HIS A 36 -8.31 -9.36 14.03
CA HIS A 36 -8.94 -10.42 13.25
C HIS A 36 -8.20 -10.68 11.95
N ARG A 37 -8.48 -11.81 11.31
CA ARG A 37 -7.97 -12.13 9.97
C ARG A 37 -8.43 -11.05 8.98
N PHE A 38 -7.50 -10.42 8.30
CA PHE A 38 -7.72 -9.30 7.38
C PHE A 38 -7.20 -9.61 5.99
N LEU A 39 -7.71 -8.91 5.00
CA LEU A 39 -7.24 -9.00 3.63
C LEU A 39 -6.04 -8.05 3.42
N PHE A 40 -4.92 -8.62 3.01
CA PHE A 40 -3.73 -7.87 2.62
C PHE A 40 -3.52 -7.98 1.10
N THR A 41 -3.42 -6.85 0.42
CA THR A 41 -3.23 -6.82 -1.03
C THR A 41 -1.98 -6.04 -1.40
N THR A 42 -1.15 -6.59 -2.27
CA THR A 42 0.05 -5.91 -2.79
C THR A 42 0.15 -6.04 -4.31
N ASP A 43 1.07 -5.28 -4.88
CA ASP A 43 1.55 -5.54 -6.24
C ASP A 43 2.46 -6.78 -6.30
N GLY A 44 2.96 -7.09 -7.48
CA GLY A 44 3.84 -8.25 -7.73
C GLY A 44 5.29 -8.07 -7.29
N PHE A 45 5.63 -7.09 -6.46
CA PHE A 45 7.00 -6.90 -5.98
C PHE A 45 7.44 -8.04 -5.07
N LYS A 46 8.48 -8.78 -5.48
CA LYS A 46 8.90 -10.04 -4.84
C LYS A 46 9.12 -9.97 -3.32
N PRO A 47 9.77 -8.93 -2.74
CA PRO A 47 9.99 -8.86 -1.30
C PRO A 47 8.72 -8.86 -0.46
N TYR A 48 7.57 -8.46 -0.98
CA TYR A 48 6.32 -8.54 -0.22
C TYR A 48 5.94 -9.96 0.15
N ASP A 49 6.08 -10.91 -0.79
CA ASP A 49 5.68 -12.30 -0.54
C ASP A 49 6.51 -12.92 0.59
N SER A 50 7.84 -12.75 0.56
CA SER A 50 8.75 -13.28 1.59
C SER A 50 8.50 -12.68 2.96
N VAL A 51 8.33 -11.36 3.02
CA VAL A 51 8.14 -10.64 4.30
C VAL A 51 6.78 -10.93 4.92
N ILE A 52 5.71 -10.95 4.12
CA ILE A 52 4.36 -11.20 4.60
C ILE A 52 4.24 -12.61 5.14
N ARG A 53 4.79 -13.61 4.45
CA ARG A 53 4.83 -15.00 4.96
C ARG A 53 5.58 -15.12 6.28
N LYS A 54 6.72 -14.44 6.42
CA LYS A 54 7.52 -14.44 7.66
C LYS A 54 6.83 -13.77 8.84
N LEU A 55 6.10 -12.67 8.59
CA LEU A 55 5.51 -11.85 9.66
C LEU A 55 4.08 -12.26 10.03
N LEU A 56 3.28 -12.69 9.06
CA LEU A 56 1.85 -12.91 9.24
C LEU A 56 1.46 -14.37 9.22
N GLN A 57 2.28 -15.24 8.63
CA GLN A 57 1.97 -16.67 8.47
C GLN A 57 0.51 -16.86 8.00
N ASP A 58 -0.32 -17.56 8.77
CA ASP A 58 -1.74 -17.78 8.47
C ASP A 58 -2.69 -16.74 9.09
N GLY A 59 -2.15 -15.67 9.67
CA GLY A 59 -2.92 -14.61 10.34
C GLY A 59 -3.67 -13.66 9.40
N CYS A 60 -3.48 -13.78 8.09
CA CYS A 60 -4.15 -12.94 7.08
C CYS A 60 -4.61 -13.73 5.87
N VAL A 61 -5.47 -13.11 5.06
CA VAL A 61 -5.69 -13.49 3.67
C VAL A 61 -4.82 -12.59 2.80
N TYR A 62 -3.90 -13.16 2.03
CA TYR A 62 -2.96 -12.37 1.24
C TYR A 62 -3.12 -12.62 -0.25
N GLY A 63 -3.35 -11.55 -0.99
CA GLY A 63 -3.46 -11.56 -2.44
C GLY A 63 -2.47 -10.62 -3.11
N GLN A 64 -2.01 -11.00 -4.29
CA GLN A 64 -1.19 -10.16 -5.15
C GLN A 64 -1.92 -9.82 -6.45
N VAL A 65 -1.76 -8.57 -6.88
CA VAL A 65 -2.22 -8.08 -8.18
C VAL A 65 -1.01 -7.79 -9.05
N ILE A 66 -0.82 -8.61 -10.08
CA ILE A 66 0.33 -8.52 -11.00
C ILE A 66 -0.14 -7.92 -12.31
N LYS A 67 0.36 -6.73 -12.65
CA LYS A 67 0.06 -6.06 -13.92
C LYS A 67 1.18 -6.32 -14.93
N LYS A 68 0.83 -6.89 -16.07
CA LYS A 68 1.75 -7.04 -17.21
C LYS A 68 1.58 -5.85 -18.15
N TRP A 69 2.70 -5.26 -18.53
CA TRP A 69 2.75 -4.06 -19.37
C TRP A 69 3.36 -4.37 -20.73
N LYS A 70 2.79 -3.77 -21.78
CA LYS A 70 3.37 -3.71 -23.13
C LYS A 70 3.09 -2.33 -23.70
N ASN A 71 4.10 -1.67 -24.25
CA ASN A 71 4.00 -0.34 -24.83
C ASN A 71 3.29 0.69 -23.90
N ASN A 72 3.69 0.72 -22.63
CA ASN A 72 3.12 1.58 -21.57
C ASN A 72 1.61 1.36 -21.28
N ARG A 73 1.03 0.26 -21.77
CA ARG A 73 -0.36 -0.12 -21.48
C ARG A 73 -0.40 -1.42 -20.70
N VAL A 74 -1.33 -1.51 -19.75
CA VAL A 74 -1.61 -2.76 -19.04
C VAL A 74 -2.33 -3.69 -20.02
N ILE A 75 -1.70 -4.82 -20.35
CA ILE A 75 -2.25 -5.84 -21.25
C ILE A 75 -2.91 -7.00 -20.51
N LYS A 76 -2.51 -7.23 -19.26
CA LYS A 76 -3.06 -8.31 -18.43
C LYS A 76 -2.94 -7.95 -16.96
N VAL A 77 -3.97 -8.27 -16.19
CA VAL A 77 -3.98 -8.22 -14.74
C VAL A 77 -4.18 -9.64 -14.22
N GLU A 78 -3.24 -10.13 -13.45
CA GLU A 78 -3.31 -11.44 -12.79
C GLU A 78 -3.51 -11.23 -11.29
N GLN A 79 -4.52 -11.88 -10.74
CA GLN A 79 -4.77 -11.93 -9.30
C GLN A 79 -4.30 -13.28 -8.76
N ARG A 80 -3.50 -13.28 -7.71
CA ARG A 80 -2.93 -14.49 -7.11
C ARG A 80 -3.17 -14.50 -5.62
N LEU A 81 -3.93 -15.47 -5.15
CA LEU A 81 -4.03 -15.76 -3.72
C LEU A 81 -2.75 -16.46 -3.25
N LYS A 82 -2.13 -15.93 -2.21
CA LYS A 82 -0.83 -16.39 -1.66
C LYS A 82 -0.96 -17.03 -0.29
N ILE A 83 -1.85 -16.52 0.56
CA ILE A 83 -2.15 -17.04 1.90
C ILE A 83 -3.67 -17.03 2.07
N GLY A 84 -4.21 -18.09 2.66
CA GLY A 84 -5.64 -18.29 2.87
C GLY A 84 -6.30 -19.13 1.79
N THR A 85 -7.59 -19.37 1.95
CA THR A 85 -8.42 -20.14 1.02
C THR A 85 -9.25 -19.23 0.10
N SER A 86 -9.76 -19.81 -1.00
CA SER A 86 -10.66 -19.11 -1.91
C SER A 86 -11.91 -18.58 -1.22
N ASP A 87 -12.46 -19.37 -0.26
CA ASP A 87 -13.66 -18.97 0.47
C ASP A 87 -13.38 -17.86 1.48
N GLN A 88 -12.22 -17.89 2.12
CA GLN A 88 -11.75 -16.78 2.99
C GLN A 88 -11.57 -15.50 2.19
N LEU A 89 -11.04 -15.61 0.97
CA LEU A 89 -10.91 -14.44 0.08
C LEU A 89 -12.29 -13.90 -0.32
N LYS A 90 -13.21 -14.76 -0.74
CA LYS A 90 -14.59 -14.38 -1.10
C LYS A 90 -15.29 -13.69 0.09
N TYR A 91 -15.16 -14.27 1.28
CA TYR A 91 -15.71 -13.69 2.51
C TYR A 91 -15.13 -12.30 2.79
N ALA A 92 -13.81 -12.14 2.72
CA ALA A 92 -13.15 -10.87 2.95
C ALA A 92 -13.54 -9.80 1.91
N LEU A 93 -13.70 -10.18 0.64
CA LEU A 93 -14.14 -9.29 -0.42
C LEU A 93 -15.62 -8.92 -0.29
N PHE A 94 -16.47 -9.86 0.11
CA PHE A 94 -17.91 -9.60 0.32
C PHE A 94 -18.16 -8.59 1.44
N HIS A 95 -17.34 -8.64 2.52
CA HIS A 95 -17.42 -7.69 3.63
C HIS A 95 -16.62 -6.40 3.38
N SER A 96 -15.95 -6.32 2.23
CA SER A 96 -15.29 -5.09 1.79
C SER A 96 -16.27 -4.30 0.94
N GLU A 97 -16.81 -3.22 1.46
CA GLU A 97 -17.72 -2.32 0.73
C GLU A 97 -17.06 -1.68 -0.51
N ASP A 98 -15.74 -1.75 -0.59
CA ASP A 98 -14.93 -1.02 -1.57
C ASP A 98 -14.67 -1.76 -2.87
N SER A 99 -14.68 -3.09 -2.89
CA SER A 99 -14.37 -3.86 -4.09
C SER A 99 -14.73 -5.34 -3.98
N SER A 100 -15.39 -5.86 -5.01
CA SER A 100 -15.68 -7.31 -5.16
C SER A 100 -14.48 -8.13 -5.63
N THR A 101 -13.36 -7.49 -5.98
CA THR A 101 -12.17 -8.16 -6.52
C THR A 101 -10.89 -7.61 -5.91
N LEU A 102 -9.85 -8.46 -5.89
CA LEU A 102 -8.51 -8.00 -5.51
C LEU A 102 -8.04 -6.89 -6.46
N ASN A 103 -7.74 -5.72 -5.92
CA ASN A 103 -7.17 -4.62 -6.69
C ASN A 103 -6.17 -3.80 -5.89
N THR A 104 -5.39 -2.97 -6.57
CA THR A 104 -4.41 -2.05 -6.01
C THR A 104 -4.73 -0.59 -6.33
N SER A 105 -5.94 -0.31 -6.81
CA SER A 105 -6.35 1.02 -7.29
C SER A 105 -6.25 2.09 -6.22
N PHE A 106 -6.63 1.77 -4.98
CA PHE A 106 -6.59 2.73 -3.86
C PHE A 106 -5.16 3.14 -3.50
N ILE A 107 -4.26 2.19 -3.37
CA ILE A 107 -2.85 2.50 -3.09
C ILE A 107 -2.16 3.17 -4.29
N GLU A 108 -2.56 2.84 -5.51
CA GLU A 108 -2.07 3.51 -6.72
C GLU A 108 -2.54 4.98 -6.78
N ARG A 109 -3.80 5.24 -6.41
CA ARG A 109 -4.34 6.60 -6.28
C ARG A 109 -3.60 7.38 -5.19
N LEU A 110 -3.41 6.79 -4.01
CA LEU A 110 -2.62 7.39 -2.93
C LEU A 110 -1.20 7.71 -3.41
N ASN A 111 -0.53 6.79 -4.09
CA ASN A 111 0.81 7.02 -4.65
C ASN A 111 0.84 8.18 -5.66
N LEU A 112 -0.23 8.36 -6.44
CA LEU A 112 -0.36 9.50 -7.35
C LEU A 112 -0.54 10.82 -6.57
N THR A 113 -1.37 10.82 -5.54
CA THR A 113 -1.59 11.98 -4.65
C THR A 113 -0.28 12.38 -3.97
N ILE A 114 0.48 11.41 -3.42
CA ILE A 114 1.79 11.66 -2.82
C ILE A 114 2.76 12.30 -3.82
N ARG A 115 2.80 11.79 -5.06
CA ARG A 115 3.68 12.35 -6.10
C ARG A 115 3.29 13.77 -6.50
N ARG A 116 2.01 14.11 -6.48
CA ARG A 116 1.52 15.45 -6.82
C ARG A 116 1.68 16.43 -5.66
N GLY A 117 1.44 15.98 -4.44
CA GLY A 117 1.50 16.81 -3.23
C GLY A 117 2.92 17.01 -2.68
N CYS A 118 3.86 16.14 -3.01
CA CYS A 118 5.24 16.26 -2.57
C CYS A 118 6.13 16.74 -3.72
N ALA A 119 6.66 17.97 -3.63
CA ALA A 119 7.50 18.58 -4.67
C ALA A 119 8.71 17.70 -5.06
N TYR A 120 9.30 16.99 -4.09
CA TYR A 120 10.45 16.12 -4.32
C TYR A 120 10.14 14.84 -5.11
N LEU A 121 8.85 14.45 -5.23
CA LEU A 121 8.42 13.24 -5.92
C LEU A 121 7.75 13.51 -7.27
N ASN A 122 7.58 14.78 -7.61
CA ASN A 122 6.98 15.14 -8.88
C ASN A 122 7.92 14.76 -10.03
N ARG A 123 7.36 14.18 -11.11
CA ARG A 123 8.16 13.80 -12.28
C ARG A 123 8.78 15.04 -12.91
N LYS A 124 10.07 14.96 -13.29
CA LYS A 124 10.84 16.07 -13.89
C LYS A 124 10.92 17.31 -12.99
N THR A 125 10.85 17.15 -11.68
CA THR A 125 11.04 18.26 -10.76
C THR A 125 12.52 18.67 -10.70
N PRO A 126 12.83 19.97 -10.69
CA PRO A 126 14.17 20.46 -10.34
C PRO A 126 14.40 20.42 -8.82
N ALA A 127 13.34 20.26 -8.02
CA ALA A 127 13.43 20.19 -6.57
C ALA A 127 13.82 18.78 -6.13
N HIS A 128 15.11 18.57 -5.87
CA HIS A 128 15.61 17.32 -5.31
C HIS A 128 15.84 17.45 -3.82
N ALA A 129 15.41 16.46 -3.05
CA ALA A 129 15.72 16.42 -1.63
C ALA A 129 17.23 16.23 -1.43
N ARG A 130 17.90 17.22 -0.82
CA ARG A 130 19.34 17.16 -0.57
C ARG A 130 19.71 16.21 0.57
N ALA A 131 18.78 15.99 1.51
CA ALA A 131 18.95 15.10 2.65
C ALA A 131 17.75 14.17 2.82
N SER A 132 18.01 12.90 3.06
CA SER A 132 17.00 11.86 3.31
C SER A 132 16.11 12.20 4.50
N GLU A 133 16.66 12.84 5.54
CA GLU A 133 15.93 13.27 6.72
C GLU A 133 14.87 14.34 6.39
N SER A 134 15.26 15.38 5.65
CA SER A 134 14.33 16.44 5.23
C SER A 134 13.22 15.90 4.36
N PHE A 135 13.53 14.94 3.50
CA PHE A 135 12.53 14.25 2.69
C PHE A 135 11.57 13.43 3.56
N SER A 136 12.10 12.69 4.54
CA SER A 136 11.29 11.92 5.48
C SER A 136 10.34 12.80 6.30
N LYS A 137 10.82 13.95 6.78
CA LYS A 137 10.00 14.95 7.50
C LYS A 137 8.89 15.52 6.61
N ASN A 138 9.20 15.83 5.35
CA ASN A 138 8.22 16.33 4.38
C ASN A 138 7.12 15.29 4.11
N ILE A 139 7.49 14.04 3.88
CA ILE A 139 6.52 12.94 3.70
C ILE A 139 5.66 12.74 4.95
N SER A 140 6.23 12.85 6.15
CA SER A 140 5.49 12.72 7.40
C SER A 140 4.47 13.85 7.58
N LEU A 141 4.86 15.08 7.27
CA LEU A 141 3.96 16.24 7.27
C LEU A 141 2.83 16.07 6.25
N PHE A 142 3.16 15.68 5.03
CA PHE A 142 2.16 15.44 3.99
C PHE A 142 1.20 14.30 4.34
N LYS A 143 1.70 13.22 4.99
CA LYS A 143 0.85 12.15 5.50
C LYS A 143 -0.14 12.66 6.54
N THR A 144 0.29 13.52 7.46
CA THR A 144 -0.61 14.12 8.46
C THR A 144 -1.67 14.98 7.78
N TYR A 145 -1.26 15.84 6.85
CA TYR A 145 -2.20 16.64 6.05
C TYR A 145 -3.22 15.77 5.31
N TYR A 146 -2.76 14.75 4.59
CA TYR A 146 -3.61 13.81 3.85
C TYR A 146 -4.65 13.14 4.76
N ASN A 147 -4.22 12.64 5.92
CA ASN A 147 -5.10 11.90 6.81
C ASN A 147 -6.13 12.76 7.55
N PHE A 148 -5.83 14.03 7.81
CA PHE A 148 -6.65 14.87 8.69
C PHE A 148 -7.32 16.06 7.99
N VAL A 149 -6.83 16.46 6.82
CA VAL A 149 -7.35 17.62 6.09
C VAL A 149 -7.94 17.20 4.75
N ASP A 150 -7.16 16.56 3.90
CA ASP A 150 -7.57 16.22 2.53
C ASP A 150 -8.70 15.16 2.52
N HIS A 151 -8.67 14.25 3.50
CA HIS A 151 -9.67 13.19 3.63
C HIS A 151 -11.02 13.69 4.18
N SER A 152 -11.05 14.78 4.94
CA SER A 152 -12.29 15.35 5.50
C SER A 152 -13.14 16.09 4.47
N SER A 153 -12.62 16.38 3.28
CA SER A 153 -13.34 17.10 2.22
C SER A 153 -14.09 16.17 1.24
N CYS A 154 -14.05 14.85 1.46
CA CYS A 154 -14.71 13.86 0.59
C CYS A 154 -15.96 13.20 1.22
N ASN A 155 -16.55 13.79 2.27
CA ASN A 155 -17.84 13.36 2.85
C ASN A 155 -18.94 14.34 2.48
#